data_1ed33a42840d9059b32f26884ca988ad
#
_entry.id   1ed33a42840d9059b32f26884ca988ad
#
_cell.length_a   1.000
_cell.length_b   1.000
_cell.length_c   1.000
_cell.angle_alpha   90.00
_cell.angle_beta   90.00
_cell.angle_gamma   90.00
#
_symmetry.space_group_name_H-M   'P 1'
#
loop_
_entity.id
_entity.type
_entity.pdbx_description
1 polymer ?
#
loop_
_entity_poly.entity_id
_entity_poly.type
_entity_poly.pdbx_seq_one_letter_code
_entity_poly.pdbx_strand_id
1 'polypeptide(L)'
;MFQIADKRTVSRIINSARQAIVKSFVPDNLGFGHVTREDVIGRHTTTIARELMCGGDSTHTAIIIIDGTYLYIQKSRNNEFQRKTFNLYKKRSLLKSMMIVTTTGYIVACIGPFMPDFNNNDAAIMKDILLRNTDHILSWLKEHDILAVDRGFRDSIGLMKALGLEATMPSFLDGRRQFSAEEINESRCITKIRWVVEAANHRLKQFKYFANTIQNSSLVYLESDMSIACALINHYQPPMTRSKLEDEQIGAQIMQLRQQKNKIQLLIIFNISFSATCIMSLFSS
;
A
#
# COMPACT_ATOMS: atom_id res chain seq x y z
N MET A 1 -39.82 -10.95 14.03
CA MET A 1 -39.55 -9.50 14.05
C MET A 1 -39.17 -9.11 15.47
N PHE A 2 -37.91 -8.73 15.71
CA PHE A 2 -37.49 -8.35 17.06
C PHE A 2 -38.07 -6.98 17.38
N GLN A 3 -38.99 -6.90 18.37
CA GLN A 3 -39.48 -5.62 18.91
C GLN A 3 -38.37 -5.01 19.78
N ILE A 4 -37.54 -4.13 19.20
CA ILE A 4 -36.52 -3.40 19.94
C ILE A 4 -37.16 -2.09 20.39
N ALA A 5 -37.48 -2.01 21.68
CA ALA A 5 -38.32 -0.97 22.27
C ALA A 5 -37.62 0.41 22.38
N ASP A 6 -36.26 0.52 22.32
CA ASP A 6 -35.57 1.79 22.60
C ASP A 6 -34.25 1.88 21.84
N LYS A 7 -33.94 3.07 21.24
CA LYS A 7 -32.68 3.38 20.54
C LYS A 7 -31.43 3.18 21.40
N ARG A 8 -31.52 3.45 22.70
CA ARG A 8 -30.40 3.27 23.66
C ARG A 8 -30.07 1.78 23.84
N THR A 9 -31.07 0.92 23.87
CA THR A 9 -30.91 -0.53 23.97
C THR A 9 -30.25 -1.07 22.69
N VAL A 10 -30.69 -0.63 21.51
CA VAL A 10 -30.04 -0.97 20.22
C VAL A 10 -28.58 -0.57 20.23
N SER A 11 -28.27 0.68 20.59
CA SER A 11 -26.90 1.18 20.63
C SER A 11 -26.01 0.37 21.58
N ARG A 12 -26.53 0.01 22.76
CA ARG A 12 -25.78 -0.84 23.72
C ARG A 12 -25.53 -2.23 23.18
N ILE A 13 -26.51 -2.87 22.54
CA ILE A 13 -26.34 -4.19 21.91
C ILE A 13 -25.28 -4.14 20.81
N ILE A 14 -25.36 -3.15 19.90
CA ILE A 14 -24.40 -2.99 18.82
C ILE A 14 -22.99 -2.78 19.38
N ASN A 15 -22.83 -1.93 20.39
CA ASN A 15 -21.52 -1.67 21.00
C ASN A 15 -20.98 -2.90 21.73
N SER A 16 -21.83 -3.64 22.45
CA SER A 16 -21.43 -4.90 23.09
C SER A 16 -20.97 -5.94 22.05
N ALA A 17 -21.73 -6.11 20.97
CA ALA A 17 -21.37 -7.00 19.87
C ALA A 17 -20.05 -6.57 19.21
N ARG A 18 -19.86 -5.27 18.92
CA ARG A 18 -18.61 -4.72 18.38
C ARG A 18 -17.43 -5.06 19.29
N GLN A 19 -17.53 -4.79 20.58
CA GLN A 19 -16.47 -5.09 21.55
C GLN A 19 -16.16 -6.59 21.62
N ALA A 20 -17.18 -7.44 21.60
CA ALA A 20 -16.98 -8.88 21.58
C ALA A 20 -16.22 -9.33 20.33
N ILE A 21 -16.58 -8.84 19.14
CA ILE A 21 -15.91 -9.17 17.88
C ILE A 21 -14.46 -8.66 17.89
N VAL A 22 -14.22 -7.42 18.32
CA VAL A 22 -12.87 -6.85 18.42
C VAL A 22 -11.99 -7.66 19.37
N LYS A 23 -12.57 -8.16 20.47
CA LYS A 23 -11.81 -8.92 21.48
C LYS A 23 -11.54 -10.38 21.07
N SER A 24 -12.45 -11.03 20.37
CA SER A 24 -12.40 -12.48 20.13
C SER A 24 -12.11 -12.87 18.68
N PHE A 25 -12.56 -12.08 17.69
CA PHE A 25 -12.44 -12.44 16.28
C PHE A 25 -11.32 -11.66 15.55
N VAL A 26 -11.18 -10.37 15.87
CA VAL A 26 -10.17 -9.53 15.20
C VAL A 26 -8.76 -10.03 15.48
N PRO A 27 -8.33 -10.39 16.70
CA PRO A 27 -6.97 -10.83 16.97
C PRO A 27 -6.57 -12.11 16.23
N ASP A 28 -7.53 -12.95 15.85
CA ASP A 28 -7.28 -14.19 15.11
C ASP A 28 -7.27 -13.99 13.59
N ASN A 29 -7.61 -12.76 13.10
CA ASN A 29 -7.80 -12.53 11.68
C ASN A 29 -7.18 -11.19 11.17
N LEU A 30 -6.57 -10.39 12.05
CA LEU A 30 -5.97 -9.11 11.69
C LEU A 30 -4.88 -8.72 12.71
N GLY A 31 -3.86 -7.99 12.25
CA GLY A 31 -2.76 -7.48 13.07
C GLY A 31 -1.49 -8.32 12.95
N PHE A 32 -0.37 -7.78 13.36
CA PHE A 32 0.94 -8.45 13.27
C PHE A 32 1.07 -9.65 14.22
N GLY A 33 0.16 -9.80 15.19
CA GLY A 33 0.16 -10.92 16.14
C GLY A 33 -0.46 -12.21 15.61
N HIS A 34 -1.31 -12.13 14.55
CA HIS A 34 -2.05 -13.31 14.06
C HIS A 34 -1.38 -14.01 12.88
N VAL A 35 -0.60 -13.29 12.09
CA VAL A 35 0.14 -13.83 10.95
C VAL A 35 1.63 -13.63 11.18
N THR A 36 2.39 -14.71 11.14
CA THR A 36 3.83 -14.63 11.29
C THR A 36 4.47 -14.08 10.00
N ARG A 37 5.66 -13.54 10.13
CA ARG A 37 6.45 -13.11 8.98
C ARG A 37 6.73 -14.29 8.03
N GLU A 38 7.01 -15.45 8.60
CA GLU A 38 7.25 -16.70 7.89
C GLU A 38 6.00 -17.18 7.12
N ASP A 39 4.80 -17.00 7.68
CA ASP A 39 3.54 -17.26 6.97
C ASP A 39 3.38 -16.31 5.78
N VAL A 40 3.74 -15.02 5.93
CA VAL A 40 3.70 -14.05 4.83
C VAL A 40 4.65 -14.46 3.72
N ILE A 41 5.87 -14.86 4.05
CA ILE A 41 6.86 -15.32 3.07
C ILE A 41 6.37 -16.57 2.35
N GLY A 42 5.87 -17.56 3.09
CA GLY A 42 5.51 -18.88 2.55
C GLY A 42 4.16 -18.92 1.84
N ARG A 43 3.16 -18.21 2.37
CA ARG A 43 1.76 -18.34 1.92
C ARG A 43 1.24 -17.10 1.20
N HIS A 44 1.78 -15.93 1.53
CA HIS A 44 1.24 -14.65 1.09
C HIS A 44 2.21 -13.83 0.22
N THR A 45 3.37 -14.39 -0.14
CA THR A 45 4.28 -13.83 -1.13
C THR A 45 4.15 -14.59 -2.44
N THR A 46 3.64 -13.92 -3.49
CA THR A 46 3.48 -14.54 -4.81
C THR A 46 4.84 -14.72 -5.50
N THR A 47 4.97 -15.76 -6.32
CA THR A 47 6.18 -16.04 -7.10
C THR A 47 6.57 -14.85 -7.96
N ILE A 48 5.61 -14.23 -8.66
CA ILE A 48 5.87 -13.01 -9.47
C ILE A 48 6.46 -11.88 -8.62
N ALA A 49 5.92 -11.64 -7.41
CA ALA A 49 6.43 -10.57 -6.55
C ALA A 49 7.87 -10.86 -6.10
N ARG A 50 8.17 -12.12 -5.80
CA ARG A 50 9.52 -12.56 -5.43
C ARG A 50 10.51 -12.37 -6.58
N GLU A 51 10.14 -12.79 -7.79
CA GLU A 51 10.95 -12.58 -8.99
C GLU A 51 11.22 -11.09 -9.25
N LEU A 52 10.18 -10.27 -9.22
CA LEU A 52 10.29 -8.86 -9.58
C LEU A 52 11.01 -8.01 -8.53
N MET A 53 10.93 -8.38 -7.24
CA MET A 53 11.49 -7.58 -6.14
C MET A 53 12.81 -8.12 -5.61
N CYS A 54 13.00 -9.44 -5.62
CA CYS A 54 14.17 -10.09 -5.03
C CYS A 54 15.05 -10.80 -6.08
N GLY A 55 14.71 -10.79 -7.37
CA GLY A 55 15.44 -11.52 -8.41
C GLY A 55 15.39 -13.04 -8.27
N GLY A 56 14.35 -13.58 -7.59
CA GLY A 56 14.15 -15.01 -7.41
C GLY A 56 14.91 -15.67 -6.23
N ASP A 57 16.02 -15.10 -5.81
CA ASP A 57 16.94 -15.75 -4.86
C ASP A 57 16.55 -15.61 -3.37
N SER A 58 15.64 -14.71 -3.02
CA SER A 58 15.31 -14.44 -1.62
C SER A 58 14.11 -15.24 -1.12
N THR A 59 14.38 -16.34 -0.44
CA THR A 59 13.36 -17.15 0.27
C THR A 59 13.04 -16.62 1.67
N HIS A 60 13.76 -15.60 2.14
CA HIS A 60 13.68 -15.11 3.52
C HIS A 60 13.19 -13.67 3.65
N THR A 61 12.78 -13.00 2.56
CA THR A 61 12.35 -11.62 2.54
C THR A 61 10.82 -11.53 2.51
N ALA A 62 10.24 -10.83 3.47
CA ALA A 62 8.83 -10.48 3.41
C ALA A 62 8.61 -9.27 2.50
N ILE A 63 7.57 -9.34 1.65
CA ILE A 63 7.18 -8.24 0.77
C ILE A 63 5.81 -7.78 1.20
N ILE A 64 5.71 -6.54 1.67
CA ILE A 64 4.46 -5.92 2.05
C ILE A 64 4.22 -4.64 1.23
N ILE A 65 2.96 -4.35 0.97
CA ILE A 65 2.52 -3.20 0.20
C ILE A 65 1.74 -2.28 1.14
N ILE A 66 2.07 -1.00 1.14
CA ILE A 66 1.46 -0.01 2.01
C ILE A 66 0.85 1.10 1.18
N ASP A 67 -0.38 1.46 1.52
CA ASP A 67 -1.10 2.56 0.87
C ASP A 67 -2.08 3.22 1.83
N GLY A 68 -2.36 4.51 1.58
CA GLY A 68 -3.34 5.26 2.33
C GLY A 68 -4.75 5.11 1.76
N THR A 69 -5.71 4.67 2.56
CA THR A 69 -7.12 4.68 2.18
C THR A 69 -7.85 5.90 2.75
N TYR A 70 -8.81 6.43 1.99
CA TYR A 70 -9.61 7.60 2.37
C TYR A 70 -11.03 7.18 2.73
N LEU A 71 -11.50 7.65 3.89
CA LEU A 71 -12.86 7.47 4.36
C LEU A 71 -13.55 8.84 4.44
N TYR A 72 -14.59 9.05 3.64
CA TYR A 72 -15.32 10.31 3.63
C TYR A 72 -16.18 10.44 4.86
N ILE A 73 -16.13 11.61 5.48
CA ILE A 73 -16.90 11.92 6.70
C ILE A 73 -17.81 13.12 6.48
N GLN A 74 -18.80 13.23 7.33
CA GLN A 74 -19.72 14.35 7.35
C GLN A 74 -18.98 15.65 7.65
N LYS A 75 -19.41 16.76 7.02
CA LYS A 75 -18.94 18.09 7.38
C LYS A 75 -19.25 18.37 8.85
N SER A 76 -18.27 18.84 9.59
CA SER A 76 -18.42 19.16 11.01
C SER A 76 -18.86 20.61 11.23
N ARG A 77 -19.64 20.83 12.29
CA ARG A 77 -19.94 22.18 12.80
C ARG A 77 -18.79 22.74 13.65
N ASN A 78 -17.91 21.91 14.16
CA ASN A 78 -16.69 22.35 14.83
C ASN A 78 -15.67 22.80 13.77
N ASN A 79 -15.33 24.09 13.78
CA ASN A 79 -14.47 24.71 12.77
C ASN A 79 -13.04 24.15 12.79
N GLU A 80 -12.49 23.81 13.97
CA GLU A 80 -11.15 23.23 14.09
C GLU A 80 -11.11 21.84 13.49
N PHE A 81 -12.02 20.97 13.90
CA PHE A 81 -12.16 19.62 13.36
C PHE A 81 -12.41 19.63 11.86
N GLN A 82 -13.27 20.56 11.38
CA GLN A 82 -13.56 20.72 9.96
C GLN A 82 -12.31 21.08 9.16
N ARG A 83 -11.47 22.01 9.66
CA ARG A 83 -10.21 22.39 8.99
C ARG A 83 -9.21 21.22 8.96
N LYS A 84 -9.08 20.47 10.05
CA LYS A 84 -8.16 19.33 10.14
C LYS A 84 -8.58 18.14 9.27
N THR A 85 -9.87 18.01 8.99
CA THR A 85 -10.41 16.88 8.20
C THR A 85 -10.68 17.22 6.74
N PHE A 86 -10.69 18.50 6.36
CA PHE A 86 -10.95 18.91 4.99
C PHE A 86 -9.71 18.77 4.10
N ASN A 87 -9.80 17.89 3.13
CA ASN A 87 -8.74 17.67 2.15
C ASN A 87 -8.97 18.55 0.92
N LEU A 88 -8.06 19.47 0.65
CA LEU A 88 -8.14 20.43 -0.46
C LEU A 88 -8.11 19.74 -1.83
N TYR A 89 -7.33 18.68 -1.96
CA TYR A 89 -7.21 17.93 -3.22
C TYR A 89 -8.49 17.16 -3.55
N LYS A 90 -9.09 16.49 -2.57
CA LYS A 90 -10.35 15.76 -2.73
C LYS A 90 -11.59 16.65 -2.57
N LYS A 91 -11.42 17.92 -2.12
CA LYS A 91 -12.49 18.91 -1.85
C LYS A 91 -13.59 18.36 -0.92
N ARG A 92 -13.23 17.51 0.03
CA ARG A 92 -14.14 16.83 0.97
C ARG A 92 -13.48 16.61 2.32
N SER A 93 -14.34 16.53 3.35
CA SER A 93 -13.90 16.05 4.68
C SER A 93 -13.68 14.54 4.64
N LEU A 94 -12.54 14.09 5.13
CA LEU A 94 -12.16 12.68 5.15
C LEU A 94 -11.21 12.38 6.30
N LEU A 95 -11.02 11.10 6.56
CA LEU A 95 -9.95 10.56 7.40
C LEU A 95 -9.11 9.60 6.54
N LYS A 96 -7.87 9.39 6.94
CA LYS A 96 -6.93 8.44 6.30
C LYS A 96 -6.72 7.24 7.22
N SER A 97 -6.49 6.08 6.62
CA SER A 97 -5.96 4.92 7.33
C SER A 97 -4.92 4.24 6.46
N MET A 98 -3.89 3.68 7.08
CA MET A 98 -2.84 2.94 6.38
C MET A 98 -3.23 1.48 6.28
N MET A 99 -3.35 0.99 5.05
CA MET A 99 -3.55 -0.41 4.73
C MET A 99 -2.20 -1.05 4.47
N ILE A 100 -1.91 -2.11 5.22
CA ILE A 100 -0.70 -2.92 5.08
C ILE A 100 -1.14 -4.28 4.60
N VAL A 101 -0.76 -4.63 3.38
CA VAL A 101 -1.19 -5.87 2.74
C VAL A 101 0.00 -6.66 2.20
N THR A 102 -0.20 -7.94 2.02
CA THR A 102 0.74 -8.84 1.35
C THR A 102 0.54 -8.83 -0.17
N THR A 103 1.40 -9.49 -0.90
CA THR A 103 1.30 -9.59 -2.37
C THR A 103 0.13 -10.46 -2.84
N THR A 104 -0.50 -11.24 -1.97
CA THR A 104 -1.76 -11.95 -2.26
C THR A 104 -2.99 -11.10 -1.97
N GLY A 105 -2.81 -9.90 -1.43
CA GLY A 105 -3.91 -9.02 -1.00
C GLY A 105 -4.47 -9.36 0.38
N TYR A 106 -3.79 -10.20 1.16
CA TYR A 106 -4.12 -10.44 2.56
C TYR A 106 -3.80 -9.21 3.39
N ILE A 107 -4.72 -8.76 4.22
CA ILE A 107 -4.57 -7.53 5.02
C ILE A 107 -3.85 -7.88 6.31
N VAL A 108 -2.59 -7.46 6.44
CA VAL A 108 -1.82 -7.65 7.67
C VAL A 108 -2.31 -6.72 8.76
N ALA A 109 -2.46 -5.44 8.44
CA ALA A 109 -2.93 -4.42 9.39
C ALA A 109 -3.67 -3.28 8.68
N CYS A 110 -4.53 -2.61 9.43
CA CYS A 110 -5.20 -1.37 9.04
C CYS A 110 -5.06 -0.37 10.18
N ILE A 111 -4.13 0.59 10.06
CA ILE A 111 -3.74 1.50 11.13
C ILE A 111 -4.38 2.88 10.91
N GLY A 112 -4.93 3.46 11.96
CA GLY A 112 -5.64 4.73 11.94
C GLY A 112 -7.02 4.62 12.56
N PRO A 113 -7.85 5.67 12.46
CA PRO A 113 -7.83 6.74 11.45
C PRO A 113 -6.95 7.94 11.81
N PHE A 114 -6.38 8.57 10.80
CA PHE A 114 -5.60 9.82 10.90
C PHE A 114 -6.33 10.98 10.24
N MET A 115 -6.15 12.20 10.78
CA MET A 115 -6.67 13.42 10.14
C MET A 115 -5.77 13.78 8.95
N PRO A 116 -6.31 14.12 7.77
CA PRO A 116 -5.53 14.45 6.57
C PRO A 116 -5.09 15.92 6.55
N ASP A 117 -4.63 16.44 7.67
CA ASP A 117 -4.07 17.78 7.74
C ASP A 117 -2.69 17.87 7.06
N PHE A 118 -2.13 19.08 7.00
CA PHE A 118 -0.85 19.31 6.34
C PHE A 118 0.30 18.47 6.94
N ASN A 119 0.24 18.18 8.24
CA ASN A 119 1.28 17.43 8.97
C ASN A 119 1.13 15.91 8.81
N ASN A 120 0.00 15.44 8.29
CA ASN A 120 -0.35 14.03 8.17
C ASN A 120 -0.45 13.59 6.69
N ASN A 121 0.56 13.90 5.88
CA ASN A 121 0.73 13.25 4.59
C ASN A 121 1.15 11.77 4.79
N ASP A 122 1.09 10.97 3.73
CA ASP A 122 1.32 9.53 3.83
C ASP A 122 2.72 9.20 4.39
N ALA A 123 3.75 9.97 4.00
CA ALA A 123 5.10 9.83 4.54
C ALA A 123 5.20 10.19 6.04
N ALA A 124 4.51 11.24 6.47
CA ALA A 124 4.52 11.65 7.89
C ALA A 124 3.82 10.62 8.76
N ILE A 125 2.65 10.10 8.32
CA ILE A 125 1.94 9.02 9.02
C ILE A 125 2.82 7.78 9.10
N MET A 126 3.49 7.40 8.01
CA MET A 126 4.37 6.23 8.01
C MET A 126 5.57 6.39 8.94
N LYS A 127 6.17 7.59 8.98
CA LYS A 127 7.23 7.89 9.96
C LYS A 127 6.73 7.74 11.39
N ASP A 128 5.54 8.26 11.70
CA ASP A 128 4.94 8.15 13.03
C ASP A 128 4.68 6.68 13.42
N ILE A 129 4.14 5.88 12.50
CA ILE A 129 3.92 4.43 12.69
C ILE A 129 5.23 3.71 13.01
N LEU A 130 6.28 3.97 12.25
CA LEU A 130 7.59 3.33 12.45
C LEU A 130 8.27 3.80 13.74
N LEU A 131 8.31 5.12 14.00
CA LEU A 131 8.97 5.68 15.16
C LEU A 131 8.29 5.31 16.48
N ARG A 132 6.98 5.22 16.49
CA ARG A 132 6.21 4.75 17.66
C ARG A 132 6.14 3.24 17.78
N ASN A 133 6.64 2.51 16.77
CA ASN A 133 6.49 1.06 16.68
C ASN A 133 5.03 0.62 16.88
N THR A 134 4.10 1.31 16.19
CA THR A 134 2.66 1.08 16.30
C THR A 134 2.35 -0.38 15.97
N ASP A 135 1.52 -1.02 16.80
CA ASP A 135 1.16 -2.44 16.68
C ASP A 135 2.36 -3.40 16.62
N HIS A 136 3.53 -2.97 17.13
CA HIS A 136 4.76 -3.75 17.13
C HIS A 136 5.30 -4.09 15.73
N ILE A 137 5.04 -3.25 14.74
CA ILE A 137 5.45 -3.45 13.34
C ILE A 137 6.96 -3.71 13.18
N LEU A 138 7.82 -3.00 13.95
CA LEU A 138 9.27 -3.18 13.89
C LEU A 138 9.73 -4.50 14.56
N SER A 139 8.93 -5.06 15.44
CA SER A 139 9.22 -6.38 16.02
C SER A 139 8.90 -7.50 15.02
N TRP A 140 7.98 -7.23 14.10
CA TRP A 140 7.57 -8.15 13.06
C TRP A 140 8.47 -8.08 11.81
N LEU A 141 8.83 -6.86 11.37
CA LEU A 141 9.73 -6.62 10.25
C LEU A 141 11.17 -7.00 10.61
N LYS A 142 11.92 -7.48 9.61
CA LYS A 142 13.36 -7.76 9.72
C LYS A 142 14.12 -6.96 8.68
N GLU A 143 15.44 -6.91 8.87
CA GLU A 143 16.36 -6.33 7.90
C GLU A 143 16.16 -6.96 6.51
N HIS A 144 16.23 -6.15 5.47
CA HIS A 144 15.99 -6.48 4.06
C HIS A 144 14.53 -6.86 3.72
N ASP A 145 13.55 -6.68 4.62
CA ASP A 145 12.15 -6.78 4.22
C ASP A 145 11.77 -5.62 3.31
N ILE A 146 10.96 -5.91 2.29
CA ILE A 146 10.63 -4.97 1.22
C ILE A 146 9.28 -4.31 1.50
N LEU A 147 9.29 -2.97 1.54
CA LEU A 147 8.09 -2.14 1.62
C LEU A 147 7.82 -1.52 0.25
N ALA A 148 6.78 -1.99 -0.45
CA ALA A 148 6.34 -1.39 -1.70
C ALA A 148 5.32 -0.29 -1.42
N VAL A 149 5.69 0.96 -1.71
CA VAL A 149 4.92 2.15 -1.36
C VAL A 149 4.63 3.03 -2.57
N ASP A 150 3.71 3.99 -2.42
CA ASP A 150 3.45 5.01 -3.43
C ASP A 150 4.44 6.19 -3.32
N ARG A 151 4.44 7.05 -4.34
CA ARG A 151 5.22 8.30 -4.38
C ARG A 151 4.94 9.24 -3.21
N GLY A 152 3.74 9.18 -2.63
CA GLY A 152 3.37 9.93 -1.42
C GLY A 152 4.23 9.62 -0.20
N PHE A 153 4.93 8.49 -0.20
CA PHE A 153 5.82 8.05 0.89
C PHE A 153 7.28 8.48 0.72
N ARG A 154 7.64 9.26 -0.32
CA ARG A 154 9.02 9.63 -0.64
C ARG A 154 9.82 10.08 0.58
N ASP A 155 9.26 10.96 1.38
CA ASP A 155 9.96 11.55 2.52
C ASP A 155 10.15 10.58 3.71
N SER A 156 9.52 9.39 3.69
CA SER A 156 9.72 8.32 4.67
C SER A 156 10.77 7.27 4.27
N ILE A 157 11.19 7.24 3.00
CA ILE A 157 12.15 6.26 2.47
C ILE A 157 13.47 6.26 3.25
N GLY A 158 13.99 7.44 3.58
CA GLY A 158 15.23 7.57 4.35
C GLY A 158 15.16 6.89 5.71
N LEU A 159 14.02 7.03 6.42
CA LEU A 159 13.80 6.37 7.71
C LEU A 159 13.67 4.84 7.52
N MET A 160 12.92 4.37 6.53
CA MET A 160 12.78 2.94 6.24
C MET A 160 14.16 2.29 6.03
N LYS A 161 15.01 2.92 5.19
CA LYS A 161 16.39 2.46 4.96
C LYS A 161 17.27 2.50 6.21
N ALA A 162 17.14 3.53 7.03
CA ALA A 162 17.87 3.63 8.29
C ALA A 162 17.47 2.54 9.30
N LEU A 163 16.27 1.98 9.16
CA LEU A 163 15.77 0.83 9.93
C LEU A 163 16.15 -0.53 9.30
N GLY A 164 16.98 -0.54 8.24
CA GLY A 164 17.40 -1.76 7.55
C GLY A 164 16.38 -2.30 6.55
N LEU A 165 15.28 -1.57 6.28
CA LEU A 165 14.23 -2.01 5.37
C LEU A 165 14.52 -1.56 3.93
N GLU A 166 14.11 -2.36 2.97
CA GLU A 166 14.16 -2.01 1.56
C GLU A 166 12.84 -1.37 1.12
N ALA A 167 12.87 -0.07 0.79
CA ALA A 167 11.68 0.64 0.34
C ALA A 167 11.73 0.82 -1.18
N THR A 168 10.70 0.32 -1.86
CA THR A 168 10.53 0.45 -3.31
C THR A 168 9.33 1.33 -3.63
N MET A 169 9.52 2.31 -4.52
CA MET A 169 8.45 3.18 -5.01
C MET A 169 8.68 3.54 -6.48
N PRO A 170 7.63 3.90 -7.23
CA PRO A 170 7.79 4.39 -8.60
C PRO A 170 8.65 5.65 -8.68
N SER A 171 9.50 5.74 -9.71
CA SER A 171 10.46 6.82 -9.91
C SER A 171 9.81 8.20 -10.02
N PHE A 172 10.56 9.26 -9.67
CA PHE A 172 10.20 10.66 -9.84
C PHE A 172 10.93 11.27 -11.04
N LEU A 173 10.31 12.27 -11.66
CA LEU A 173 10.94 13.01 -12.75
C LEU A 173 12.08 13.94 -12.29
N ASP A 174 12.05 14.40 -11.04
CA ASP A 174 13.06 15.29 -10.41
C ASP A 174 13.49 16.46 -11.31
N GLY A 175 12.50 17.14 -11.91
CA GLY A 175 12.72 18.27 -12.83
C GLY A 175 13.14 17.89 -14.26
N ARG A 176 13.38 16.62 -14.54
CA ARG A 176 13.65 16.12 -15.89
C ARG A 176 12.39 16.11 -16.77
N ARG A 177 12.58 16.21 -18.09
CA ARG A 177 11.44 16.18 -19.03
C ARG A 177 10.88 14.77 -19.23
N GLN A 178 11.68 13.72 -19.02
CA GLN A 178 11.32 12.34 -19.34
C GLN A 178 12.06 11.37 -18.40
N PHE A 179 11.40 10.25 -18.07
CA PHE A 179 12.03 9.11 -17.41
C PHE A 179 12.98 8.37 -18.35
N SER A 180 14.00 7.71 -17.80
CA SER A 180 14.77 6.72 -18.55
C SER A 180 13.92 5.46 -18.80
N ALA A 181 14.33 4.62 -19.75
CA ALA A 181 13.65 3.35 -20.02
C ALA A 181 13.70 2.42 -18.81
N GLU A 182 14.83 2.40 -18.10
CA GLU A 182 15.06 1.63 -16.89
C GLU A 182 14.09 2.07 -15.79
N GLU A 183 13.97 3.37 -15.53
CA GLU A 183 13.05 3.92 -14.52
C GLU A 183 11.58 3.61 -14.82
N ILE A 184 11.19 3.67 -16.11
CA ILE A 184 9.84 3.30 -16.55
C ILE A 184 9.58 1.83 -16.28
N ASN A 185 10.51 0.96 -16.64
CA ASN A 185 10.38 -0.48 -16.51
C ASN A 185 10.37 -0.88 -15.02
N GLU A 186 11.21 -0.29 -14.20
CA GLU A 186 11.20 -0.48 -12.74
C GLU A 186 9.87 -0.03 -12.11
N SER A 187 9.40 1.16 -12.44
CA SER A 187 8.11 1.67 -11.98
C SER A 187 6.95 0.76 -12.38
N ARG A 188 7.00 0.14 -13.57
CA ARG A 188 6.01 -0.85 -14.02
C ARG A 188 6.03 -2.11 -13.16
N CYS A 189 7.21 -2.63 -12.80
CA CYS A 189 7.33 -3.79 -11.92
C CYS A 189 6.71 -3.51 -10.55
N ILE A 190 7.00 -2.35 -9.96
CA ILE A 190 6.43 -1.93 -8.68
C ILE A 190 4.91 -1.77 -8.78
N THR A 191 4.40 -1.09 -9.79
CA THR A 191 2.97 -0.89 -10.01
C THR A 191 2.24 -2.22 -10.21
N LYS A 192 2.88 -3.20 -10.87
CA LYS A 192 2.33 -4.54 -11.10
C LYS A 192 2.13 -5.33 -9.81
N ILE A 193 2.82 -4.99 -8.73
CA ILE A 193 2.65 -5.61 -7.43
C ILE A 193 1.67 -4.79 -6.57
N ARG A 194 1.73 -3.46 -6.66
CA ARG A 194 0.94 -2.57 -5.81
C ARG A 194 -0.58 -2.61 -6.04
N TRP A 195 -1.06 -3.07 -7.18
CA TRP A 195 -2.51 -3.13 -7.47
C TRP A 195 -3.31 -3.87 -6.40
N VAL A 196 -2.70 -4.81 -5.67
CA VAL A 196 -3.39 -5.61 -4.63
C VAL A 196 -3.84 -4.75 -3.44
N VAL A 197 -3.12 -3.68 -3.08
CA VAL A 197 -3.56 -2.78 -2.01
C VAL A 197 -4.75 -1.94 -2.45
N GLU A 198 -4.80 -1.53 -3.71
CA GLU A 198 -5.97 -0.84 -4.28
C GLU A 198 -7.19 -1.76 -4.28
N ALA A 199 -6.99 -3.04 -4.63
CA ALA A 199 -8.03 -4.06 -4.57
C ALA A 199 -8.47 -4.34 -3.11
N ALA A 200 -7.56 -4.34 -2.14
CA ALA A 200 -7.90 -4.46 -0.71
C ALA A 200 -8.73 -3.26 -0.23
N ASN A 201 -8.33 -2.05 -0.61
CA ASN A 201 -9.09 -0.82 -0.37
C ASN A 201 -10.49 -0.89 -1.01
N HIS A 202 -10.60 -1.47 -2.20
CA HIS A 202 -11.89 -1.69 -2.86
C HIS A 202 -12.75 -2.68 -2.07
N ARG A 203 -12.20 -3.81 -1.62
CA ARG A 203 -12.92 -4.78 -0.78
C ARG A 203 -13.46 -4.16 0.50
N LEU A 204 -12.66 -3.33 1.20
CA LEU A 204 -13.13 -2.59 2.36
C LEU A 204 -14.32 -1.70 2.01
N LYS A 205 -14.29 -1.03 0.87
CA LYS A 205 -15.37 -0.15 0.40
C LYS A 205 -16.60 -0.88 -0.17
N GLN A 206 -16.57 -2.21 -0.32
CA GLN A 206 -17.78 -2.99 -0.59
C GLN A 206 -18.75 -2.98 0.60
N PHE A 207 -18.25 -2.79 1.81
CA PHE A 207 -19.12 -2.46 2.93
C PHE A 207 -19.68 -1.05 2.74
N LYS A 208 -21.00 -0.94 2.57
CA LYS A 208 -21.69 0.34 2.32
C LYS A 208 -21.36 1.43 3.35
N TYR A 209 -21.02 1.05 4.56
CA TYR A 209 -20.60 1.96 5.61
C TYR A 209 -19.35 2.75 5.23
N PHE A 210 -18.34 2.11 4.64
CA PHE A 210 -17.08 2.76 4.22
C PHE A 210 -17.15 3.36 2.82
N ALA A 211 -18.08 2.90 1.98
CA ALA A 211 -18.33 3.47 0.65
C ALA A 211 -19.02 4.84 0.72
N ASN A 212 -19.84 5.06 1.75
CA ASN A 212 -20.63 6.26 1.93
C ASN A 212 -19.95 7.26 2.87
N THR A 213 -20.54 8.45 2.98
CA THR A 213 -20.10 9.47 3.95
C THR A 213 -20.47 9.05 5.37
N ILE A 214 -19.47 8.85 6.21
CA ILE A 214 -19.61 8.39 7.59
C ILE A 214 -20.08 9.56 8.47
N GLN A 215 -21.05 9.30 9.33
CA GLN A 215 -21.56 10.30 10.27
C GLN A 215 -20.53 10.60 11.36
N ASN A 216 -20.40 11.86 11.77
CA ASN A 216 -19.45 12.27 12.81
C ASN A 216 -19.73 11.56 14.17
N SER A 217 -20.96 11.22 14.47
CA SER A 217 -21.34 10.45 15.67
C SER A 217 -20.79 9.02 15.68
N SER A 218 -20.44 8.47 14.53
CA SER A 218 -19.92 7.10 14.41
C SER A 218 -18.39 7.05 14.41
N LEU A 219 -17.70 8.19 14.37
CA LEU A 219 -16.24 8.24 14.25
C LEU A 219 -15.51 7.61 15.44
N VAL A 220 -16.12 7.65 16.62
CA VAL A 220 -15.60 7.01 17.85
C VAL A 220 -15.44 5.48 17.70
N TYR A 221 -16.19 4.88 16.78
CA TYR A 221 -16.14 3.42 16.52
C TYR A 221 -15.39 3.06 15.23
N LEU A 222 -14.89 4.05 14.49
CA LEU A 222 -14.39 3.86 13.14
C LEU A 222 -13.21 2.88 13.08
N GLU A 223 -12.26 2.99 13.99
CA GLU A 223 -11.12 2.08 14.11
C GLU A 223 -11.58 0.63 14.33
N SER A 224 -12.48 0.42 15.31
CA SER A 224 -13.04 -0.90 15.57
C SER A 224 -13.82 -1.47 14.39
N ASP A 225 -14.64 -0.63 13.73
CA ASP A 225 -15.42 -1.05 12.57
C ASP A 225 -14.53 -1.40 11.37
N MET A 226 -13.43 -0.67 11.16
CA MET A 226 -12.42 -0.99 10.14
C MET A 226 -11.70 -2.30 10.44
N SER A 227 -11.25 -2.49 11.68
CA SER A 227 -10.59 -3.72 12.10
C SER A 227 -11.49 -4.93 11.92
N ILE A 228 -12.78 -4.83 12.31
CA ILE A 228 -13.77 -5.88 12.08
C ILE A 228 -13.94 -6.17 10.59
N ALA A 229 -14.08 -5.15 9.75
CA ALA A 229 -14.27 -5.34 8.31
C ALA A 229 -13.04 -5.99 7.66
N CYS A 230 -11.83 -5.57 8.02
CA CYS A 230 -10.58 -6.16 7.52
C CYS A 230 -10.45 -7.63 7.98
N ALA A 231 -10.77 -7.93 9.24
CA ALA A 231 -10.77 -9.30 9.75
C ALA A 231 -11.79 -10.19 9.02
N LEU A 232 -13.01 -9.67 8.74
CA LEU A 232 -14.01 -10.37 7.93
C LEU A 232 -13.55 -10.61 6.50
N ILE A 233 -12.88 -9.66 5.87
CA ILE A 233 -12.29 -9.81 4.53
C ILE A 233 -11.28 -10.96 4.54
N ASN A 234 -10.36 -10.96 5.49
CA ASN A 234 -9.33 -12.00 5.59
C ASN A 234 -9.93 -13.39 5.81
N HIS A 235 -10.94 -13.49 6.67
CA HIS A 235 -11.53 -14.77 7.05
C HIS A 235 -12.42 -15.37 5.95
N TYR A 236 -13.22 -14.55 5.26
CA TYR A 236 -14.27 -15.05 4.37
C TYR A 236 -13.96 -14.85 2.89
N GLN A 237 -13.04 -13.97 2.51
CA GLN A 237 -12.74 -13.73 1.10
C GLN A 237 -11.45 -14.46 0.68
N PRO A 238 -11.44 -15.05 -0.52
CA PRO A 238 -10.24 -15.71 -1.03
C PRO A 238 -9.12 -14.69 -1.29
N PRO A 239 -7.86 -15.13 -1.33
CA PRO A 239 -6.75 -14.31 -1.82
C PRO A 239 -7.07 -13.69 -3.19
N MET A 240 -6.64 -12.46 -3.43
CA MET A 240 -6.87 -11.75 -4.70
C MET A 240 -6.06 -12.36 -5.84
N THR A 241 -4.88 -12.85 -5.49
CA THR A 241 -4.00 -13.56 -6.43
C THR A 241 -3.32 -14.71 -5.72
N ARG A 242 -2.94 -15.71 -6.48
CA ARG A 242 -2.17 -16.89 -6.05
C ARG A 242 -1.06 -17.13 -7.04
N SER A 243 0.03 -17.74 -6.60
CA SER A 243 1.08 -18.20 -7.50
C SER A 243 0.54 -19.28 -8.45
N LYS A 244 0.94 -19.20 -9.71
CA LYS A 244 0.66 -20.16 -10.76
C LYS A 244 1.96 -20.82 -11.22
N LEU A 245 1.88 -21.99 -11.83
CA LEU A 245 3.05 -22.72 -12.33
C LEU A 245 3.86 -21.92 -13.38
N GLU A 246 3.21 -21.03 -14.11
CA GLU A 246 3.84 -20.20 -15.16
C GLU A 246 4.49 -18.91 -14.61
N ASP A 247 4.28 -18.59 -13.33
CA ASP A 247 4.66 -17.30 -12.74
C ASP A 247 6.17 -17.07 -12.73
N GLU A 248 6.97 -18.12 -12.57
CA GLU A 248 8.44 -18.04 -12.66
C GLU A 248 8.88 -17.64 -14.06
N GLN A 249 8.33 -18.28 -15.08
CA GLN A 249 8.65 -17.96 -16.47
C GLN A 249 8.21 -16.54 -16.85
N ILE A 250 7.01 -16.16 -16.41
CA ILE A 250 6.48 -14.80 -16.62
C ILE A 250 7.35 -13.77 -15.87
N GLY A 251 7.74 -14.05 -14.64
CA GLY A 251 8.63 -13.21 -13.85
C GLY A 251 9.98 -13.01 -14.54
N ALA A 252 10.61 -14.09 -14.98
CA ALA A 252 11.88 -14.07 -15.69
C ALA A 252 11.78 -13.27 -17.01
N GLN A 253 10.71 -13.45 -17.79
CA GLN A 253 10.46 -12.66 -19.00
C GLN A 253 10.32 -11.17 -18.70
N ILE A 254 9.58 -10.79 -17.64
CA ILE A 254 9.42 -9.39 -17.24
C ILE A 254 10.78 -8.81 -16.83
N MET A 255 11.61 -9.57 -16.11
CA MET A 255 12.95 -9.12 -15.72
C MET A 255 13.88 -8.94 -16.93
N GLN A 256 13.80 -9.81 -17.93
CA GLN A 256 14.50 -9.61 -19.22
C GLN A 256 14.04 -8.34 -19.93
N LEU A 257 12.72 -8.11 -19.99
CA LEU A 257 12.15 -6.89 -20.57
C LEU A 257 12.54 -5.63 -19.79
N ARG A 258 12.71 -5.73 -18.47
CA ARG A 258 13.21 -4.63 -17.62
C ARG A 258 14.59 -4.16 -18.05
N GLN A 259 15.46 -5.07 -18.47
CA GLN A 259 16.83 -4.77 -18.89
C GLN A 259 16.94 -4.31 -20.36
N GLN A 260 15.87 -4.44 -21.15
CA GLN A 260 15.92 -4.04 -22.55
C GLN A 260 15.99 -2.52 -22.69
N LYS A 261 17.04 -2.06 -23.38
CA LYS A 261 17.16 -0.67 -23.78
C LYS A 261 16.10 -0.33 -24.83
N ASN A 262 15.63 0.90 -24.82
CA ASN A 262 14.67 1.37 -25.81
C ASN A 262 15.30 1.31 -27.22
N LYS A 263 14.73 0.48 -28.11
CA LYS A 263 15.24 0.30 -29.50
C LYS A 263 15.32 1.62 -30.26
N ILE A 264 14.39 2.55 -30.01
CA ILE A 264 14.40 3.88 -30.64
C ILE A 264 15.58 4.71 -30.11
N GLN A 265 15.89 4.64 -28.84
CA GLN A 265 17.03 5.34 -28.23
C GLN A 265 18.37 4.79 -28.78
N LEU A 266 18.48 3.47 -28.99
CA LEU A 266 19.62 2.85 -29.64
C LEU A 266 19.77 3.30 -31.08
N LEU A 267 18.68 3.42 -31.84
CA LEU A 267 18.70 3.92 -33.23
C LEU A 267 19.12 5.39 -33.31
N ILE A 268 18.67 6.22 -32.39
CA ILE A 268 19.05 7.64 -32.30
C ILE A 268 20.55 7.76 -31.98
N ILE A 269 21.05 7.01 -30.99
CA ILE A 269 22.47 7.00 -30.61
C ILE A 269 23.32 6.50 -31.79
N PHE A 270 22.87 5.45 -32.47
CA PHE A 270 23.58 4.90 -33.66
C PHE A 270 23.63 5.92 -34.80
N ASN A 271 22.53 6.63 -35.09
CA ASN A 271 22.49 7.67 -36.11
C ASN A 271 23.35 8.89 -35.76
N ILE A 272 23.39 9.28 -34.48
CA ILE A 272 24.24 10.39 -34.01
C ILE A 272 25.72 9.99 -34.12
N SER A 273 26.10 8.77 -33.74
CA SER A 273 27.48 8.28 -33.86
C SER A 273 27.89 8.14 -35.33
N PHE A 274 26.98 7.69 -36.19
CA PHE A 274 27.25 7.56 -37.64
C PHE A 274 27.42 8.92 -38.32
N SER A 275 26.61 9.93 -37.97
CA SER A 275 26.77 11.28 -38.49
C SER A 275 28.02 11.97 -37.95
N ALA A 276 28.43 11.74 -36.70
CA ALA A 276 29.67 12.26 -36.14
C ALA A 276 30.89 11.65 -36.79
N THR A 277 30.88 10.34 -37.08
CA THR A 277 31.99 9.66 -37.80
C THR A 277 32.09 10.11 -39.24
N CYS A 278 30.95 10.38 -39.92
CA CYS A 278 30.91 10.89 -41.28
C CYS A 278 31.44 12.33 -41.37
N ILE A 279 31.17 13.17 -40.37
CA ILE A 279 31.69 14.55 -40.31
C ILE A 279 33.20 14.57 -40.04
N MET A 280 33.70 13.69 -39.16
CA MET A 280 35.15 13.60 -38.86
C MET A 280 35.96 13.11 -40.08
N SER A 281 35.38 12.24 -40.92
CA SER A 281 36.04 11.78 -42.16
C SER A 281 36.11 12.86 -43.24
N LEU A 282 35.26 13.89 -43.22
CA LEU A 282 35.25 15.02 -44.12
C LEU A 282 36.26 16.14 -43.75
N PHE A 283 36.79 16.11 -42.53
CA PHE A 283 37.82 17.05 -42.07
C PHE A 283 39.23 16.46 -42.03
N SER A 284 39.40 15.20 -42.44
CA SER A 284 40.69 14.51 -42.48
C SER A 284 41.19 14.22 -43.90
N SER A 285 40.62 14.89 -44.90
CA SER A 285 41.08 14.85 -46.31
C SER A 285 41.62 16.21 -46.78
#